data_a4d1631b7423d1a0d86d0c3bbc9e7269
#
_entry.id   a4d1631b7423d1a0d86d0c3bbc9e7269
#
_cell.length_a   1.000
_cell.length_b   1.000
_cell.length_c   1.000
_cell.angle_alpha   90.00
_cell.angle_beta   90.00
_cell.angle_gamma   90.00
#
_symmetry.space_group_name_H-M   'P 1'
#
loop_
_entity.id
_entity.type
_entity.pdbx_description
1 polymer ?
#
loop_
_entity_poly.entity_id
_entity_poly.type
_entity_poly.pdbx_seq_one_letter_code
_entity_poly.pdbx_strand_id
1 'polypeptide(L)'
;MKTTLLFSALLLPLSVAAQTVSSPNGAISVSFSLADGGRPTYEMTYKGRPVVKPSHLGLELAKDKHATKGFAETSLMDGFTESHSEVSSFDETWKPVWGETATIRNHYNELLVSLSQDHTGRQMNIRFRVYDDGMGLRYEFPQQDSLVYFIVKEEHTQFAMTGDHTAWWLPGDYDTQEQETQESRLSEIRARFHDAVN
;
A
#
# COMPACT_ATOMS: atom_id res chain seq x y z
N MET A 1 5.82 -14.37 -60.34
CA MET A 1 4.93 -13.87 -59.30
C MET A 1 5.54 -14.28 -57.94
N LYS A 2 6.08 -13.35 -57.18
CA LYS A 2 6.63 -13.61 -55.83
C LYS A 2 5.56 -13.22 -54.83
N THR A 3 5.02 -14.20 -54.13
CA THR A 3 4.01 -13.97 -53.08
C THR A 3 4.74 -13.69 -51.77
N THR A 4 4.64 -12.46 -51.29
CA THR A 4 5.18 -12.06 -49.99
C THR A 4 4.13 -12.36 -48.93
N LEU A 5 4.40 -13.33 -48.02
CA LEU A 5 3.59 -13.55 -46.85
C LEU A 5 3.96 -12.51 -45.77
N LEU A 6 3.02 -11.63 -45.45
CA LEU A 6 3.11 -10.76 -44.28
C LEU A 6 2.72 -11.58 -43.05
N PHE A 7 3.67 -11.82 -42.15
CA PHE A 7 3.43 -12.32 -40.81
C PHE A 7 3.01 -11.15 -39.90
N SER A 8 1.75 -11.03 -39.60
CA SER A 8 1.24 -10.09 -38.57
C SER A 8 1.48 -10.72 -37.19
N ALA A 9 2.46 -10.22 -36.47
CA ALA A 9 2.67 -10.61 -35.07
C ALA A 9 1.58 -9.96 -34.21
N LEU A 10 0.66 -10.76 -33.71
CA LEU A 10 -0.35 -10.36 -32.74
C LEU A 10 0.33 -10.18 -31.36
N LEU A 11 0.66 -8.96 -30.98
CA LEU A 11 1.08 -8.62 -29.64
C LEU A 11 -0.15 -8.73 -28.72
N LEU A 12 -0.26 -9.84 -28.00
CA LEU A 12 -1.19 -9.96 -26.88
C LEU A 12 -0.68 -9.09 -25.72
N PRO A 13 -1.53 -8.22 -25.15
CA PRO A 13 -1.14 -7.50 -23.94
C PRO A 13 -0.89 -8.52 -22.82
N LEU A 14 0.30 -8.51 -22.21
CA LEU A 14 0.56 -9.20 -20.95
C LEU A 14 -0.28 -8.51 -19.89
N SER A 15 -1.44 -9.08 -19.57
CA SER A 15 -2.16 -8.67 -18.37
C SER A 15 -1.36 -9.17 -17.16
N VAL A 16 -0.76 -8.26 -16.40
CA VAL A 16 -0.22 -8.59 -15.08
C VAL A 16 -1.40 -9.04 -14.23
N ALA A 17 -1.41 -10.30 -13.83
CA ALA A 17 -2.47 -10.85 -13.00
C ALA A 17 -2.44 -10.15 -11.63
N ALA A 18 -3.59 -9.69 -11.16
CA ALA A 18 -3.70 -9.12 -9.83
C ALA A 18 -3.45 -10.20 -8.77
N GLN A 19 -2.61 -9.89 -7.77
CA GLN A 19 -2.37 -10.75 -6.62
C GLN A 19 -3.45 -10.50 -5.58
N THR A 20 -4.10 -11.56 -5.09
CA THR A 20 -5.23 -11.42 -4.16
C THR A 20 -5.02 -12.24 -2.90
N VAL A 21 -5.35 -11.64 -1.75
CA VAL A 21 -5.39 -12.29 -0.45
C VAL A 21 -6.71 -11.98 0.24
N SER A 22 -7.30 -12.99 0.91
CA SER A 22 -8.55 -12.81 1.65
C SER A 22 -8.32 -13.05 3.15
N SER A 23 -9.17 -12.45 3.98
CA SER A 23 -9.21 -12.73 5.41
C SER A 23 -9.46 -14.22 5.69
N PRO A 24 -9.11 -14.76 6.87
CA PRO A 24 -9.35 -16.16 7.23
C PRO A 24 -10.80 -16.60 7.04
N ASN A 25 -11.77 -15.73 7.34
CA ASN A 25 -13.21 -15.98 7.13
C ASN A 25 -13.71 -15.69 5.71
N GLY A 26 -12.83 -15.19 4.81
CA GLY A 26 -13.15 -14.85 3.42
C GLY A 26 -14.00 -13.59 3.23
N ALA A 27 -14.29 -12.83 4.29
CA ALA A 27 -15.17 -11.66 4.19
C ALA A 27 -14.48 -10.44 3.57
N ILE A 28 -13.19 -10.25 3.86
CA ILE A 28 -12.37 -9.17 3.31
C ILE A 28 -11.46 -9.75 2.24
N SER A 29 -11.32 -9.06 1.13
CA SER A 29 -10.37 -9.40 0.07
C SER A 29 -9.60 -8.16 -0.36
N VAL A 30 -8.30 -8.29 -0.48
CA VAL A 30 -7.37 -7.26 -0.95
C VAL A 30 -6.72 -7.76 -2.22
N SER A 31 -6.77 -6.95 -3.27
CA SER A 31 -6.11 -7.23 -4.55
C SER A 31 -5.05 -6.19 -4.81
N PHE A 32 -3.85 -6.64 -5.17
CA PHE A 32 -2.72 -5.80 -5.57
C PHE A 32 -2.45 -5.96 -7.06
N SER A 33 -2.08 -4.89 -7.72
CA SER A 33 -1.63 -4.87 -9.12
C SER A 33 -0.65 -3.73 -9.37
N LEU A 34 0.07 -3.83 -10.48
CA LEU A 34 0.82 -2.70 -11.02
C LEU A 34 -0.02 -2.03 -12.12
N ALA A 35 -0.39 -0.77 -11.90
CA ALA A 35 -1.03 0.05 -12.92
C ALA A 35 0.00 0.53 -13.97
N ASP A 36 -0.47 1.24 -15.00
CA ASP A 36 0.38 1.76 -16.07
C ASP A 36 1.61 2.49 -15.53
N GLY A 37 2.75 2.21 -16.12
CA GLY A 37 4.04 2.74 -15.66
C GLY A 37 4.62 2.04 -14.43
N GLY A 38 4.11 0.85 -14.07
CA GLY A 38 4.61 0.09 -12.91
C GLY A 38 4.26 0.74 -11.57
N ARG A 39 3.08 1.34 -11.47
CA ARG A 39 2.59 2.00 -10.26
C ARG A 39 1.89 1.02 -9.32
N PRO A 40 2.38 0.81 -8.08
CA PRO A 40 1.73 -0.05 -7.11
C PRO A 40 0.32 0.45 -6.79
N THR A 41 -0.66 -0.44 -6.89
CA THR A 41 -2.07 -0.12 -6.71
C THR A 41 -2.76 -1.27 -5.98
N TYR A 42 -3.65 -0.95 -5.06
CA TYR A 42 -4.45 -1.95 -4.36
C TYR A 42 -5.92 -1.55 -4.30
N GLU A 43 -6.77 -2.51 -4.06
CA GLU A 43 -8.19 -2.31 -3.77
C GLU A 43 -8.65 -3.29 -2.68
N MET A 44 -9.74 -2.95 -1.99
CA MET A 44 -10.29 -3.78 -0.94
C MET A 44 -11.80 -3.91 -1.08
N THR A 45 -12.29 -5.14 -0.89
CA THR A 45 -13.73 -5.45 -0.83
C THR A 45 -14.10 -6.08 0.51
N TYR A 46 -15.33 -5.87 0.94
CA TYR A 46 -15.95 -6.56 2.07
C TYR A 46 -17.23 -7.27 1.59
N LYS A 47 -17.27 -8.59 1.74
CA LYS A 47 -18.38 -9.44 1.24
C LYS A 47 -18.71 -9.14 -0.22
N GLY A 48 -17.67 -8.98 -1.05
CA GLY A 48 -17.78 -8.69 -2.48
C GLY A 48 -18.18 -7.26 -2.84
N ARG A 49 -18.36 -6.37 -1.86
CA ARG A 49 -18.65 -4.94 -2.10
C ARG A 49 -17.39 -4.10 -1.95
N PRO A 50 -17.07 -3.21 -2.88
CA PRO A 50 -15.93 -2.31 -2.76
C PRO A 50 -16.01 -1.46 -1.47
N VAL A 51 -14.89 -1.36 -0.75
CA VAL A 51 -14.68 -0.47 0.39
C VAL A 51 -13.61 0.55 0.06
N VAL A 52 -12.47 0.08 -0.47
CA VAL A 52 -11.41 0.93 -1.01
C VAL A 52 -11.34 0.66 -2.52
N LYS A 53 -11.57 1.70 -3.32
CA LYS A 53 -11.40 1.66 -4.78
C LYS A 53 -9.92 1.59 -5.13
N PRO A 54 -9.53 1.28 -6.39
CA PRO A 54 -8.13 1.29 -6.80
C PRO A 54 -7.39 2.52 -6.28
N SER A 55 -6.38 2.28 -5.44
CA SER A 55 -5.67 3.25 -4.63
C SER A 55 -4.18 3.06 -4.81
N HIS A 56 -3.44 4.15 -4.99
CA HIS A 56 -2.00 4.12 -5.23
C HIS A 56 -1.22 3.97 -3.93
N LEU A 57 -0.05 3.36 -4.07
CA LEU A 57 0.94 3.21 -3.02
C LEU A 57 2.28 3.78 -3.50
N GLY A 58 3.06 4.34 -2.60
CA GLY A 58 4.40 4.79 -2.89
C GLY A 58 4.91 5.85 -1.93
N LEU A 59 6.18 6.19 -2.11
CA LEU A 59 6.90 7.14 -1.27
C LEU A 59 7.69 8.12 -2.15
N GLU A 60 7.77 9.37 -1.72
CA GLU A 60 8.73 10.34 -2.22
C GLU A 60 9.90 10.44 -1.24
N LEU A 61 11.12 10.29 -1.75
CA LEU A 61 12.34 10.42 -0.96
C LEU A 61 12.88 11.85 -1.05
N ALA A 62 13.48 12.34 0.02
CA ALA A 62 14.23 13.59 -0.02
C ALA A 62 15.51 13.42 -0.84
N LYS A 63 15.93 14.49 -1.52
CA LYS A 63 17.27 14.57 -2.12
C LYS A 63 18.29 14.66 -0.99
N ASP A 64 19.05 13.60 -0.77
CA ASP A 64 20.14 13.60 0.20
C ASP A 64 21.47 13.90 -0.47
N LYS A 65 22.25 14.83 0.11
CA LYS A 65 23.63 15.15 -0.31
C LYS A 65 24.58 13.97 -0.10
N HIS A 66 24.22 13.08 0.80
CA HIS A 66 25.01 11.91 1.20
C HIS A 66 24.47 10.61 0.61
N ALA A 67 23.40 10.66 -0.19
CA ALA A 67 22.89 9.49 -0.88
C ALA A 67 24.00 8.91 -1.74
N THR A 68 24.37 7.69 -1.41
CA THR A 68 25.45 6.95 -2.07
C THR A 68 25.17 6.90 -3.57
N LYS A 69 26.13 7.38 -4.36
CA LYS A 69 26.21 7.31 -5.82
C LYS A 69 24.87 7.26 -6.60
N GLY A 70 24.57 8.35 -7.24
CA GLY A 70 23.86 8.29 -8.52
C GLY A 70 22.34 8.41 -8.48
N PHE A 71 21.71 8.62 -7.33
CA PHE A 71 20.25 8.65 -7.29
C PHE A 71 19.71 10.07 -7.17
N ALA A 72 19.72 10.78 -8.32
CA ALA A 72 18.91 12.00 -8.48
C ALA A 72 17.39 11.67 -8.42
N GLU A 73 17.04 10.39 -8.66
CA GLU A 73 15.68 9.89 -8.62
C GLU A 73 15.20 9.73 -7.17
N THR A 74 14.09 10.38 -6.85
CA THR A 74 13.49 10.38 -5.51
C THR A 74 12.18 9.60 -5.45
N SER A 75 11.64 9.16 -6.59
CA SER A 75 10.36 8.45 -6.67
C SER A 75 10.48 6.98 -6.31
N LEU A 76 9.64 6.52 -5.39
CA LEU A 76 9.28 5.13 -5.18
C LEU A 76 7.77 4.96 -5.41
N MET A 77 7.21 5.65 -6.42
CA MET A 77 5.79 5.63 -6.73
C MET A 77 5.47 4.87 -8.02
N ASP A 78 6.45 4.65 -8.90
CA ASP A 78 6.28 4.04 -10.23
C ASP A 78 7.55 3.37 -10.74
N GLY A 79 7.51 2.86 -11.97
CA GLY A 79 8.64 2.19 -12.59
C GLY A 79 8.95 0.82 -12.01
N PHE A 80 8.00 0.23 -11.28
CA PHE A 80 8.18 -1.08 -10.67
C PHE A 80 7.76 -2.22 -11.59
N THR A 81 8.49 -3.33 -11.44
CA THR A 81 8.11 -4.67 -11.88
C THR A 81 7.97 -5.57 -10.66
N GLU A 82 7.02 -6.50 -10.70
CA GLU A 82 6.87 -7.52 -9.67
C GLU A 82 7.95 -8.60 -9.89
N SER A 83 8.81 -8.80 -8.90
CA SER A 83 9.84 -9.84 -8.93
C SER A 83 9.41 -11.14 -8.25
N HIS A 84 8.54 -11.02 -7.22
CA HIS A 84 8.01 -12.15 -6.47
C HIS A 84 6.74 -11.77 -5.73
N SER A 85 5.84 -12.74 -5.55
CA SER A 85 4.73 -12.62 -4.62
C SER A 85 4.48 -13.93 -3.91
N GLU A 86 4.03 -13.84 -2.65
CA GLU A 86 3.76 -14.98 -1.79
C GLU A 86 2.55 -14.71 -0.91
N VAL A 87 1.67 -15.71 -0.79
CA VAL A 87 0.55 -15.72 0.16
C VAL A 87 0.85 -16.71 1.27
N SER A 88 0.70 -16.28 2.51
CA SER A 88 0.88 -17.13 3.70
C SER A 88 -0.24 -16.89 4.71
N SER A 89 -0.30 -17.73 5.75
CA SER A 89 -1.27 -17.63 6.84
C SER A 89 -0.57 -17.73 8.17
N PHE A 90 -1.10 -17.00 9.16
CA PHE A 90 -0.59 -17.01 10.53
C PHE A 90 -1.72 -17.09 11.53
N ASP A 91 -1.56 -17.92 12.56
CA ASP A 91 -2.53 -18.05 13.65
C ASP A 91 -1.80 -18.34 14.96
N GLU A 92 -1.83 -17.39 15.85
CA GLU A 92 -1.21 -17.46 17.16
C GLU A 92 -2.15 -16.90 18.22
N THR A 93 -2.12 -17.45 19.40
CA THR A 93 -2.82 -16.93 20.57
C THR A 93 -1.83 -16.67 21.69
N TRP A 94 -1.84 -15.46 22.24
CA TRP A 94 -0.97 -15.07 23.33
C TRP A 94 -1.73 -14.38 24.46
N LYS A 95 -1.11 -14.32 25.63
CA LYS A 95 -1.68 -13.66 26.81
C LYS A 95 -0.86 -12.41 27.12
N PRO A 96 -1.44 -11.21 27.10
CA PRO A 96 -0.76 -10.01 27.53
C PRO A 96 -0.47 -10.06 29.03
N VAL A 97 0.57 -9.34 29.44
CA VAL A 97 0.95 -9.25 30.88
C VAL A 97 -0.13 -8.54 31.69
N TRP A 98 -0.79 -7.56 31.06
CA TRP A 98 -1.90 -6.78 31.63
C TRP A 98 -2.75 -6.21 30.49
N GLY A 99 -3.97 -5.79 30.77
CA GLY A 99 -4.92 -5.23 29.81
C GLY A 99 -6.34 -5.74 30.04
N GLU A 100 -7.28 -5.23 29.28
CA GLU A 100 -8.69 -5.58 29.38
C GLU A 100 -9.00 -6.98 28.82
N THR A 101 -8.18 -7.44 27.88
CA THR A 101 -8.37 -8.73 27.21
C THR A 101 -7.37 -9.75 27.71
N ALA A 102 -7.85 -10.85 28.29
CA ALA A 102 -7.00 -11.90 28.84
C ALA A 102 -6.27 -12.74 27.78
N THR A 103 -6.77 -12.75 26.55
CA THR A 103 -6.23 -13.58 25.47
C THR A 103 -6.43 -12.86 24.13
N ILE A 104 -5.35 -12.72 23.36
CA ILE A 104 -5.37 -12.06 22.07
C ILE A 104 -5.03 -13.12 21.00
N ARG A 105 -5.89 -13.29 20.01
CA ARG A 105 -5.61 -14.12 18.83
C ARG A 105 -5.12 -13.22 17.70
N ASN A 106 -3.94 -13.53 17.18
CA ASN A 106 -3.37 -12.90 15.99
C ASN A 106 -3.53 -13.87 14.81
N HIS A 107 -4.60 -13.70 14.05
CA HIS A 107 -4.98 -14.61 12.96
C HIS A 107 -5.23 -13.81 11.68
N TYR A 108 -4.40 -14.02 10.68
CA TYR A 108 -4.47 -13.31 9.41
C TYR A 108 -3.95 -14.17 8.25
N ASN A 109 -4.33 -13.81 7.04
CA ASN A 109 -3.62 -14.17 5.83
C ASN A 109 -2.79 -12.98 5.35
N GLU A 110 -1.64 -13.26 4.76
CA GLU A 110 -0.66 -12.26 4.37
C GLU A 110 -0.32 -12.40 2.88
N LEU A 111 -0.23 -11.27 2.18
CA LEU A 111 0.34 -11.16 0.85
C LEU A 111 1.61 -10.32 0.94
N LEU A 112 2.74 -10.91 0.57
CA LEU A 112 3.99 -10.22 0.33
C LEU A 112 4.17 -10.02 -1.17
N VAL A 113 4.42 -8.79 -1.60
CA VAL A 113 4.78 -8.45 -2.99
C VAL A 113 6.15 -7.80 -2.99
N SER A 114 7.07 -8.39 -3.73
CA SER A 114 8.43 -7.85 -3.92
C SER A 114 8.52 -7.14 -5.26
N LEU A 115 8.94 -5.89 -5.22
CA LEU A 115 9.00 -4.98 -6.35
C LEU A 115 10.43 -4.54 -6.63
N SER A 116 10.76 -4.36 -7.89
CA SER A 116 12.05 -3.81 -8.35
C SER A 116 11.81 -2.69 -9.35
N GLN A 117 12.53 -1.57 -9.18
CA GLN A 117 12.58 -0.49 -10.18
C GLN A 117 13.74 -0.73 -11.13
N ASP A 118 13.49 -1.00 -12.39
CA ASP A 118 14.52 -1.36 -13.37
C ASP A 118 15.56 -0.24 -13.58
N HIS A 119 15.12 1.01 -13.58
CA HIS A 119 15.97 2.18 -13.83
C HIS A 119 16.87 2.59 -12.66
N THR A 120 16.52 2.22 -11.42
CA THR A 120 17.30 2.54 -10.22
C THR A 120 17.93 1.32 -9.57
N GLY A 121 17.43 0.12 -9.87
CA GLY A 121 17.79 -1.13 -9.20
C GLY A 121 17.29 -1.19 -7.75
N ARG A 122 16.39 -0.28 -7.35
CA ARG A 122 15.83 -0.25 -6.00
C ARG A 122 14.79 -1.33 -5.83
N GLN A 123 14.78 -1.92 -4.65
CA GLN A 123 13.82 -2.93 -4.24
C GLN A 123 12.95 -2.40 -3.10
N MET A 124 11.67 -2.73 -3.15
CA MET A 124 10.69 -2.42 -2.13
C MET A 124 9.70 -3.57 -2.03
N ASN A 125 9.39 -3.99 -0.82
CA ASN A 125 8.30 -4.94 -0.60
C ASN A 125 7.08 -4.21 -0.06
N ILE A 126 5.90 -4.67 -0.45
CA ILE A 126 4.64 -4.27 0.14
C ILE A 126 4.02 -5.50 0.76
N ARG A 127 3.68 -5.40 2.05
CA ARG A 127 3.08 -6.49 2.82
C ARG A 127 1.68 -6.10 3.25
N PHE A 128 0.71 -6.93 2.92
CA PHE A 128 -0.67 -6.81 3.37
C PHE A 128 -0.97 -7.92 4.36
N ARG A 129 -1.52 -7.60 5.51
CA ARG A 129 -2.10 -8.55 6.45
C ARG A 129 -3.59 -8.33 6.50
N VAL A 130 -4.35 -9.36 6.21
CA VAL A 130 -5.81 -9.29 6.13
C VAL A 130 -6.40 -10.14 7.24
N TYR A 131 -7.02 -9.45 8.19
CA TYR A 131 -7.74 -9.99 9.34
C TYR A 131 -9.22 -10.08 9.03
N ASP A 132 -10.00 -10.71 9.92
CA ASP A 132 -11.45 -10.84 9.75
C ASP A 132 -12.21 -9.51 9.93
N ASP A 133 -11.57 -8.52 10.54
CA ASP A 133 -12.10 -7.21 10.88
C ASP A 133 -11.39 -6.03 10.16
N GLY A 134 -10.33 -6.31 9.39
CA GLY A 134 -9.60 -5.26 8.69
C GLY A 134 -8.35 -5.71 7.99
N MET A 135 -7.61 -4.75 7.48
CA MET A 135 -6.29 -4.98 6.91
C MET A 135 -5.26 -3.97 7.43
N GLY A 136 -4.01 -4.41 7.50
CA GLY A 136 -2.83 -3.56 7.64
C GLY A 136 -1.93 -3.69 6.43
N LEU A 137 -1.24 -2.61 6.07
CA LEU A 137 -0.19 -2.65 5.06
C LEU A 137 1.08 -1.97 5.59
N ARG A 138 2.23 -2.37 5.05
CA ARG A 138 3.49 -1.67 5.29
C ARG A 138 4.43 -1.80 4.11
N TYR A 139 5.32 -0.83 3.98
CA TYR A 139 6.48 -0.88 3.10
C TYR A 139 7.65 -1.52 3.84
N GLU A 140 8.40 -2.36 3.14
CA GLU A 140 9.61 -2.98 3.65
C GLU A 140 10.75 -2.73 2.65
N PHE A 141 11.93 -2.40 3.16
CA PHE A 141 13.10 -2.10 2.35
C PHE A 141 14.15 -3.18 2.60
N PRO A 142 14.30 -4.17 1.69
CA PRO A 142 15.36 -5.16 1.79
C PRO A 142 16.72 -4.47 1.82
N GLN A 143 17.70 -5.11 2.46
CA GLN A 143 19.08 -4.63 2.42
C GLN A 143 19.58 -4.63 0.98
N GLN A 144 20.05 -3.50 0.48
CA GLN A 144 20.45 -3.28 -0.91
C GLN A 144 21.43 -2.12 -1.04
N ASP A 145 22.29 -2.16 -2.04
CA ASP A 145 23.29 -1.10 -2.26
C ASP A 145 22.68 0.18 -2.84
N SER A 146 21.52 0.07 -3.50
CA SER A 146 20.82 1.18 -4.15
C SER A 146 19.96 2.03 -3.20
N LEU A 147 19.76 1.58 -1.95
CA LEU A 147 18.94 2.28 -0.95
C LEU A 147 19.41 1.95 0.47
N VAL A 148 20.56 2.52 0.89
CA VAL A 148 21.17 2.23 2.21
C VAL A 148 20.68 3.21 3.26
N TYR A 149 20.79 4.52 2.97
CA TYR A 149 20.29 5.60 3.82
C TYR A 149 19.37 6.47 2.99
N PHE A 150 18.18 6.74 3.48
CA PHE A 150 17.20 7.59 2.81
C PHE A 150 16.31 8.30 3.81
N ILE A 151 15.75 9.42 3.39
CA ILE A 151 14.76 10.17 4.15
C ILE A 151 13.47 10.11 3.36
N VAL A 152 12.41 9.63 3.97
CA VAL A 152 11.07 9.72 3.41
C VAL A 152 10.61 11.16 3.55
N LYS A 153 10.37 11.83 2.42
CA LYS A 153 9.86 13.19 2.36
C LYS A 153 8.35 13.18 2.50
N GLU A 154 7.69 12.27 1.77
CA GLU A 154 6.24 12.16 1.75
C GLU A 154 5.81 10.71 1.48
N GLU A 155 4.76 10.27 2.18
CA GLU A 155 4.08 9.01 1.93
C GLU A 155 2.81 9.28 1.12
N HIS A 156 2.66 8.58 -0.02
CA HIS A 156 1.55 8.74 -0.94
C HIS A 156 0.57 7.55 -0.88
N THR A 157 0.43 6.93 0.29
CA THR A 157 -0.57 5.86 0.50
C THR A 157 -1.98 6.43 0.36
N GLN A 158 -2.69 5.99 -0.66
CA GLN A 158 -4.04 6.44 -0.95
C GLN A 158 -5.09 5.48 -0.37
N PHE A 159 -6.19 6.03 0.11
CA PHE A 159 -7.41 5.33 0.50
C PHE A 159 -8.59 5.95 -0.26
N ALA A 160 -8.82 5.50 -1.51
CA ALA A 160 -9.88 6.01 -2.36
C ALA A 160 -11.23 5.40 -1.92
N MET A 161 -11.89 6.03 -0.96
CA MET A 161 -13.15 5.55 -0.40
C MET A 161 -14.28 5.58 -1.44
N THR A 162 -15.30 4.73 -1.24
CA THR A 162 -16.42 4.57 -2.18
C THR A 162 -17.43 5.71 -2.14
N GLY A 163 -17.39 6.56 -1.12
CA GLY A 163 -18.30 7.70 -0.96
C GLY A 163 -17.76 8.72 0.03
N ASP A 164 -18.51 9.79 0.21
CA ASP A 164 -18.27 10.82 1.22
C ASP A 164 -18.83 10.36 2.56
N HIS A 165 -18.11 9.43 3.20
CA HIS A 165 -18.52 8.80 4.45
C HIS A 165 -18.35 9.74 5.64
N THR A 166 -19.09 9.44 6.72
CA THR A 166 -18.81 10.05 8.03
C THR A 166 -17.45 9.58 8.54
N ALA A 167 -16.66 10.50 9.03
CA ALA A 167 -15.37 10.26 9.64
C ALA A 167 -15.31 10.81 11.06
N TRP A 168 -14.69 10.09 11.94
CA TRP A 168 -14.30 10.53 13.28
C TRP A 168 -12.79 10.70 13.27
N TRP A 169 -12.33 11.91 13.54
CA TRP A 169 -10.92 12.25 13.38
C TRP A 169 -10.45 13.23 14.46
N LEU A 170 -9.16 13.27 14.67
CA LEU A 170 -8.47 14.22 15.55
C LEU A 170 -7.51 15.07 14.71
N PRO A 171 -7.39 16.38 14.99
CA PRO A 171 -6.28 17.18 14.48
C PRO A 171 -4.95 16.57 14.93
N GLY A 172 -3.98 16.44 14.01
CA GLY A 172 -2.62 16.06 14.38
C GLY A 172 -1.91 17.23 15.06
N ASP A 173 -1.31 16.98 16.22
CA ASP A 173 -0.49 17.93 16.94
C ASP A 173 0.85 17.28 17.27
N TYR A 174 1.93 18.06 17.23
CA TYR A 174 3.28 17.60 17.53
C TYR A 174 3.47 17.30 19.03
N ASP A 175 2.92 18.16 19.89
CA ASP A 175 3.19 18.13 21.34
C ASP A 175 2.13 17.39 22.15
N THR A 176 0.91 17.27 21.63
CA THR A 176 -0.22 16.66 22.34
C THR A 176 -1.16 15.95 21.36
N GLN A 177 -1.84 14.92 21.85
CA GLN A 177 -2.94 14.25 21.14
C GLN A 177 -4.26 14.41 21.92
N GLU A 178 -4.31 15.37 22.83
CA GLU A 178 -5.47 15.64 23.70
C GLU A 178 -6.47 16.58 23.03
N GLN A 179 -6.75 16.36 21.74
CA GLN A 179 -7.76 17.10 21.00
C GLN A 179 -9.12 16.42 21.08
N GLU A 180 -10.18 17.19 21.00
CA GLU A 180 -11.53 16.63 20.92
C GLU A 180 -11.74 15.89 19.60
N THR A 181 -12.37 14.70 19.66
CA THR A 181 -12.77 13.97 18.46
C THR A 181 -13.79 14.75 17.67
N GLN A 182 -13.49 14.98 16.41
CA GLN A 182 -14.37 15.64 15.45
C GLN A 182 -15.18 14.60 14.67
N GLU A 183 -16.42 14.94 14.35
CA GLU A 183 -17.25 14.17 13.42
C GLU A 183 -17.60 15.05 12.21
N SER A 184 -17.31 14.55 10.99
CA SER A 184 -17.63 15.25 9.76
C SER A 184 -17.72 14.31 8.57
N ARG A 185 -18.07 14.83 7.39
CA ARG A 185 -17.85 14.15 6.13
C ARG A 185 -16.36 14.17 5.77
N LEU A 186 -15.90 13.16 5.04
CA LEU A 186 -14.51 13.10 4.55
C LEU A 186 -14.13 14.36 3.77
N SER A 187 -15.04 14.87 2.94
CA SER A 187 -14.84 16.08 2.14
C SER A 187 -14.67 17.36 2.96
N GLU A 188 -15.15 17.38 4.21
CA GLU A 188 -15.12 18.55 5.10
C GLU A 188 -13.85 18.61 5.95
N ILE A 189 -13.12 17.51 6.13
CA ILE A 189 -11.99 17.40 7.07
C ILE A 189 -10.96 18.51 6.80
N ARG A 190 -10.58 18.72 5.55
CA ARG A 190 -9.54 19.70 5.21
C ARG A 190 -9.88 21.12 5.61
N ALA A 191 -11.15 21.52 5.45
CA ALA A 191 -11.61 22.87 5.85
C ALA A 191 -11.66 22.97 7.39
N ARG A 192 -12.26 21.97 8.03
CA ARG A 192 -12.41 21.95 9.50
C ARG A 192 -11.10 21.77 10.24
N PHE A 193 -10.08 21.15 9.63
CA PHE A 193 -8.76 21.03 10.24
C PHE A 193 -8.13 22.39 10.54
N HIS A 194 -8.26 23.37 9.66
CA HIS A 194 -7.75 24.73 9.87
C HIS A 194 -8.46 25.43 11.01
N ASP A 195 -9.74 25.16 11.23
CA ASP A 195 -10.53 25.77 12.30
C ASP A 195 -10.24 25.11 13.67
N ALA A 196 -9.85 23.85 13.66
CA ALA A 196 -9.61 23.08 14.89
C ALA A 196 -8.21 23.29 15.50
N VAL A 197 -7.25 23.82 14.74
CA VAL A 197 -5.86 24.08 15.20
C VAL A 197 -5.56 25.56 15.43
N ASN A 198 -6.54 26.46 15.26
CA ASN A 198 -6.48 27.89 15.58
C ASN A 198 -7.32 28.19 16.82
#